data_c0f4c867d52f58aa20776416d95429a1
#
_entry.id   c0f4c867d52f58aa20776416d95429a1
#
_cell.length_a   1.000
_cell.length_b   1.000
_cell.length_c   1.000
_cell.angle_alpha   90.00
_cell.angle_beta   90.00
_cell.angle_gamma   90.00
#
_symmetry.space_group_name_H-M   'P 1'
#
loop_
_entity.id
_entity.type
_entity.pdbx_description
1 polymer ?
#
loop_
_entity_poly.entity_id
_entity_poly.type
_entity_poly.pdbx_seq_one_letter_code
_entity_poly.pdbx_strand_id
1 'polypeptide(L)'
;MKYQYWLSNIPGVGCKTIHRLLGQAGSAEEIYFLKKEQLEKLSGLSDRQVHAITERKKNWDLEEKYAALGESGISFLSCEMESYPRQLKNIVDAPYSLYIKGKMPDFSKRRVAVVGARMCSEYGKKMAEQIGEKLALCGAEVLSGMARGIDAYGHIGALKAGGNTYAVLGCGVNVCYPRTNQKLYENILSHGGIISEYPPETEPIAQLFPARNRIISALSDVVVIVEAKERSGSLITADFALEQGKDIYAVPGRVTDSLSMGCNNLIRQGAGIINSVEDFVKDLEL
;
A
#
# COMPACT_ATOMS: atom_id res chain seq x y z
N MET A 1 2.73 21.01 -8.70
CA MET A 1 2.68 20.12 -7.52
C MET A 1 1.71 20.59 -6.43
N LYS A 2 1.68 21.86 -6.04
CA LYS A 2 0.78 22.33 -4.98
C LYS A 2 -0.71 22.08 -5.25
N TYR A 3 -1.18 22.22 -6.49
CA TYR A 3 -2.59 21.95 -6.84
C TYR A 3 -2.93 20.46 -6.78
N GLN A 4 -2.02 19.56 -7.16
CA GLN A 4 -2.19 18.11 -6.99
C GLN A 4 -2.29 17.75 -5.49
N TYR A 5 -1.43 18.35 -4.66
CA TYR A 5 -1.47 18.17 -3.22
C TYR A 5 -2.80 18.69 -2.64
N TRP A 6 -3.27 19.86 -3.05
CA TRP A 6 -4.57 20.37 -2.65
C TRP A 6 -5.71 19.41 -3.02
N LEU A 7 -5.72 18.94 -4.27
CA LEU A 7 -6.77 18.05 -4.78
C LEU A 7 -6.83 16.73 -4.00
N SER A 8 -5.67 16.19 -3.60
CA SER A 8 -5.54 14.98 -2.79
C SER A 8 -6.05 15.15 -1.35
N ASN A 9 -6.17 16.38 -0.87
CA ASN A 9 -6.54 16.69 0.50
C ASN A 9 -8.00 17.18 0.64
N ILE A 10 -8.84 17.00 -0.38
CA ILE A 10 -10.24 17.39 -0.32
C ILE A 10 -11.06 16.28 0.34
N PRO A 11 -11.71 16.51 1.49
CA PRO A 11 -12.49 15.49 2.18
C PRO A 11 -13.62 14.94 1.30
N GLY A 12 -13.73 13.60 1.23
CA GLY A 12 -14.78 12.94 0.44
C GLY A 12 -14.58 12.93 -1.07
N VAL A 13 -13.44 13.41 -1.56
CA VAL A 13 -13.04 13.33 -2.98
C VAL A 13 -11.90 12.31 -3.09
N GLY A 14 -12.26 11.06 -3.37
CA GLY A 14 -11.30 9.95 -3.51
C GLY A 14 -10.73 9.83 -4.93
N CYS A 15 -9.78 8.90 -5.12
CA CYS A 15 -9.05 8.71 -6.38
C CYS A 15 -9.96 8.59 -7.61
N LYS A 16 -11.05 7.80 -7.56
CA LYS A 16 -12.03 7.67 -8.66
C LYS A 16 -12.64 9.00 -9.08
N THR A 17 -13.01 9.82 -8.10
CA THR A 17 -13.59 11.15 -8.37
C THR A 17 -12.52 12.07 -8.94
N ILE A 18 -11.31 12.04 -8.40
CA ILE A 18 -10.17 12.84 -8.88
C ILE A 18 -9.86 12.51 -10.34
N HIS A 19 -9.70 11.23 -10.68
CA HIS A 19 -9.44 10.82 -12.07
C HIS A 19 -10.55 11.26 -13.04
N ARG A 20 -11.80 11.18 -12.60
CA ARG A 20 -12.94 11.67 -13.39
C ARG A 20 -12.89 13.19 -13.62
N LEU A 21 -12.56 13.96 -12.57
CA LEU A 21 -12.40 15.41 -12.65
C LEU A 21 -11.28 15.80 -13.61
N LEU A 22 -10.12 15.14 -13.50
CA LEU A 22 -8.99 15.38 -14.39
C LEU A 22 -9.33 15.07 -15.83
N GLY A 23 -10.08 14.00 -16.10
CA GLY A 23 -10.55 13.66 -17.45
C GLY A 23 -11.49 14.69 -18.05
N GLN A 24 -12.18 15.52 -17.24
CA GLN A 24 -13.11 16.56 -17.71
C GLN A 24 -12.50 17.97 -17.72
N ALA A 25 -11.62 18.27 -16.77
CA ALA A 25 -11.06 19.61 -16.58
C ALA A 25 -9.59 19.72 -16.98
N GLY A 26 -8.93 18.61 -17.29
CA GLY A 26 -7.54 18.58 -17.77
C GLY A 26 -6.50 18.47 -16.66
N SER A 27 -6.47 19.38 -15.69
CA SER A 27 -5.43 19.39 -14.65
C SER A 27 -5.96 19.78 -13.26
N ALA A 28 -5.18 19.44 -12.22
CA ALA A 28 -5.51 19.86 -10.85
C ALA A 28 -5.53 21.39 -10.69
N GLU A 29 -4.71 22.11 -11.44
CA GLU A 29 -4.69 23.57 -11.47
C GLU A 29 -5.99 24.13 -12.07
N GLU A 30 -6.42 23.62 -13.20
CA GLU A 30 -7.69 24.03 -13.82
C GLU A 30 -8.86 23.77 -12.86
N ILE A 31 -8.92 22.59 -12.21
CA ILE A 31 -9.95 22.27 -11.21
C ILE A 31 -9.92 23.29 -10.05
N TYR A 32 -8.74 23.73 -9.63
CA TYR A 32 -8.60 24.73 -8.57
C TYR A 32 -9.23 26.06 -8.95
N PHE A 33 -9.11 26.50 -10.20
CA PHE A 33 -9.66 27.79 -10.67
C PHE A 33 -11.12 27.74 -11.12
N LEU A 34 -11.74 26.55 -11.26
CA LEU A 34 -13.17 26.46 -11.58
C LEU A 34 -14.04 27.15 -10.52
N LYS A 35 -15.03 27.91 -10.94
CA LYS A 35 -16.07 28.45 -10.07
C LYS A 35 -17.07 27.37 -9.68
N LYS A 36 -17.87 27.62 -8.62
CA LYS A 36 -18.86 26.66 -8.13
C LYS A 36 -19.82 26.21 -9.24
N GLU A 37 -20.33 27.16 -10.02
CA GLU A 37 -21.28 26.90 -11.12
C GLU A 37 -20.67 26.05 -12.26
N GLN A 38 -19.35 26.11 -12.40
CA GLN A 38 -18.61 25.26 -13.36
C GLN A 38 -18.40 23.85 -12.81
N LEU A 39 -18.09 23.72 -11.50
CA LEU A 39 -17.98 22.45 -10.83
C LEU A 39 -19.30 21.66 -10.85
N GLU A 40 -20.44 22.35 -10.65
CA GLU A 40 -21.79 21.77 -10.68
C GLU A 40 -22.15 21.18 -12.05
N LYS A 41 -21.51 21.66 -13.13
CA LYS A 41 -21.69 21.15 -14.49
C LYS A 41 -20.85 19.92 -14.81
N LEU A 42 -19.85 19.61 -13.98
CA LEU A 42 -19.02 18.42 -14.17
C LEU A 42 -19.80 17.16 -13.76
N SER A 43 -19.77 16.16 -14.64
CA SER A 43 -20.52 14.92 -14.41
C SER A 43 -19.94 14.11 -13.26
N GLY A 44 -20.81 13.52 -12.44
CA GLY A 44 -20.45 12.58 -11.39
C GLY A 44 -19.88 13.20 -10.11
N LEU A 45 -20.07 14.50 -9.90
CA LEU A 45 -19.90 15.14 -8.60
C LEU A 45 -21.26 15.22 -7.87
N SER A 46 -21.24 14.87 -6.58
CA SER A 46 -22.37 15.16 -5.70
C SER A 46 -22.29 16.59 -5.16
N ASP A 47 -23.43 17.16 -4.74
CA ASP A 47 -23.48 18.48 -4.12
C ASP A 47 -22.52 18.57 -2.91
N ARG A 48 -22.39 17.48 -2.15
CA ARG A 48 -21.44 17.37 -1.03
C ARG A 48 -20.00 17.53 -1.48
N GLN A 49 -19.64 16.92 -2.62
CA GLN A 49 -18.27 17.02 -3.16
C GLN A 49 -18.00 18.41 -3.75
N VAL A 50 -18.96 19.00 -4.46
CA VAL A 50 -18.85 20.39 -4.93
C VAL A 50 -18.66 21.34 -3.76
N HIS A 51 -19.44 21.17 -2.69
CA HIS A 51 -19.29 21.96 -1.45
C HIS A 51 -17.90 21.77 -0.84
N ALA A 52 -17.43 20.50 -0.70
CA ALA A 52 -16.11 20.20 -0.13
C ALA A 52 -14.96 20.86 -0.94
N ILE A 53 -15.03 20.79 -2.27
CA ILE A 53 -14.05 21.45 -3.16
C ILE A 53 -14.07 22.96 -2.95
N THR A 54 -15.24 23.56 -2.92
CA THR A 54 -15.42 25.01 -2.78
C THR A 54 -14.93 25.51 -1.42
N GLU A 55 -15.30 24.82 -0.34
CA GLU A 55 -14.85 25.18 1.02
C GLU A 55 -13.34 24.98 1.20
N ARG A 56 -12.78 23.92 0.61
CA ARG A 56 -11.33 23.68 0.68
C ARG A 56 -10.52 24.80 0.03
N LYS A 57 -11.02 25.42 -1.04
CA LYS A 57 -10.39 26.59 -1.67
C LYS A 57 -10.36 27.81 -0.76
N LYS A 58 -11.40 28.02 0.05
CA LYS A 58 -11.53 29.20 0.93
C LYS A 58 -10.75 29.07 2.24
N ASN A 59 -10.78 27.85 2.82
CA ASN A 59 -10.39 27.62 4.22
C ASN A 59 -9.06 26.87 4.36
N TRP A 60 -8.30 26.69 3.27
CA TRP A 60 -7.04 25.97 3.29
C TRP A 60 -5.98 26.75 2.52
N ASP A 61 -5.07 27.37 3.26
CA ASP A 61 -3.94 28.07 2.66
C ASP A 61 -3.04 27.07 1.95
N LEU A 62 -3.09 27.11 0.61
CA LEU A 62 -2.39 26.17 -0.24
C LEU A 62 -0.87 26.30 -0.13
N GLU A 63 -0.37 27.54 -0.08
CA GLU A 63 1.07 27.81 -0.02
C GLU A 63 1.63 27.39 1.35
N GLU A 64 0.97 27.77 2.45
CA GLU A 64 1.35 27.37 3.80
C GLU A 64 1.37 25.84 3.95
N LYS A 65 0.28 25.17 3.55
CA LYS A 65 0.14 23.71 3.71
C LYS A 65 1.12 22.93 2.83
N TYR A 66 1.39 23.44 1.64
CA TYR A 66 2.37 22.80 0.76
C TYR A 66 3.81 23.02 1.25
N ALA A 67 4.13 24.18 1.78
CA ALA A 67 5.43 24.46 2.41
C ALA A 67 5.63 23.56 3.65
N ALA A 68 4.64 23.47 4.54
CA ALA A 68 4.68 22.63 5.73
C ALA A 68 4.88 21.14 5.41
N LEU A 69 4.35 20.64 4.27
CA LEU A 69 4.62 19.29 3.82
C LEU A 69 6.12 19.09 3.53
N GLY A 70 6.76 20.04 2.84
CA GLY A 70 8.22 19.97 2.57
C GLY A 70 9.07 19.92 3.83
N GLU A 71 8.66 20.63 4.87
CA GLU A 71 9.35 20.67 6.18
C GLU A 71 9.13 19.41 7.02
N SER A 72 8.05 18.68 6.77
CA SER A 72 7.67 17.48 7.55
C SER A 72 8.52 16.23 7.25
N GLY A 73 9.41 16.28 6.26
CA GLY A 73 10.15 15.11 5.78
C GLY A 73 9.29 14.09 5.03
N ILE A 74 8.08 14.49 4.59
CA ILE A 74 7.18 13.64 3.81
C ILE A 74 7.26 14.04 2.33
N SER A 75 7.57 13.09 1.48
CA SER A 75 7.50 13.27 0.04
C SER A 75 6.07 13.04 -0.47
N PHE A 76 5.67 13.83 -1.46
CA PHE A 76 4.39 13.70 -2.14
C PHE A 76 4.61 13.39 -3.62
N LEU A 77 3.96 12.35 -4.12
CA LEU A 77 3.95 11.98 -5.54
C LEU A 77 2.50 11.94 -6.05
N SER A 78 2.24 12.56 -7.19
CA SER A 78 0.96 12.39 -7.91
C SER A 78 1.16 11.54 -9.17
N CYS A 79 0.11 10.91 -9.65
CA CYS A 79 0.15 10.08 -10.86
C CYS A 79 0.51 10.87 -12.13
N GLU A 80 0.45 12.20 -12.08
CA GLU A 80 0.87 13.12 -13.14
C GLU A 80 2.40 13.29 -13.21
N MET A 81 3.12 12.88 -12.16
CA MET A 81 4.58 13.02 -12.09
C MET A 81 5.29 11.86 -12.81
N GLU A 82 6.43 12.14 -13.40
CA GLU A 82 7.27 11.12 -14.06
C GLU A 82 7.83 10.10 -13.06
N SER A 83 8.17 10.56 -11.85
CA SER A 83 8.66 9.73 -10.74
C SER A 83 7.60 8.83 -10.09
N TYR A 84 6.32 8.95 -10.48
CA TYR A 84 5.28 8.10 -9.93
C TYR A 84 5.41 6.67 -10.44
N PRO A 85 5.28 5.63 -9.57
CA PRO A 85 5.46 4.24 -9.96
C PRO A 85 4.54 3.81 -11.10
N ARG A 86 5.12 3.36 -12.22
CA ARG A 86 4.36 2.92 -13.40
C ARG A 86 3.39 1.78 -13.08
N GLN A 87 3.79 0.88 -12.18
CA GLN A 87 3.00 -0.26 -11.73
C GLN A 87 1.66 0.18 -11.10
N LEU A 88 1.63 1.33 -10.43
CA LEU A 88 0.41 1.87 -9.83
C LEU A 88 -0.51 2.59 -10.83
N LYS A 89 0.02 3.07 -11.95
CA LYS A 89 -0.80 3.77 -12.97
C LYS A 89 -1.81 2.84 -13.66
N ASN A 90 -1.48 1.55 -13.75
CA ASN A 90 -2.21 0.59 -14.58
C ASN A 90 -3.18 -0.29 -13.79
N ILE A 91 -3.28 -0.11 -12.47
CA ILE A 91 -4.22 -0.90 -11.67
C ILE A 91 -5.61 -0.26 -11.65
N VAL A 92 -6.62 -1.09 -11.43
CA VAL A 92 -7.98 -0.61 -11.16
C VAL A 92 -7.95 0.26 -9.90
N ASP A 93 -8.63 1.41 -9.96
CA ASP A 93 -8.65 2.38 -8.85
C ASP A 93 -7.26 2.88 -8.45
N ALA A 94 -6.38 3.13 -9.43
CA ALA A 94 -5.04 3.66 -9.22
C ALA A 94 -5.05 4.83 -8.21
N PRO A 95 -4.17 4.83 -7.18
CA PRO A 95 -4.10 5.95 -6.26
C PRO A 95 -3.66 7.21 -7.02
N TYR A 96 -4.38 8.32 -6.83
CA TYR A 96 -4.02 9.59 -7.46
C TYR A 96 -2.70 10.12 -6.94
N SER A 97 -2.44 9.93 -5.65
CA SER A 97 -1.23 10.39 -5.00
C SER A 97 -0.74 9.42 -3.93
N LEU A 98 0.55 9.57 -3.60
CA LEU A 98 1.21 8.87 -2.51
C LEU A 98 1.90 9.87 -1.61
N TYR A 99 1.82 9.62 -0.32
CA TYR A 99 2.61 10.24 0.73
C TYR A 99 3.66 9.23 1.17
N ILE A 100 4.92 9.64 1.24
CA ILE A 100 6.04 8.76 1.56
C ILE A 100 6.85 9.38 2.69
N LYS A 101 7.06 8.62 3.76
CA LYS A 101 7.98 8.96 4.83
C LYS A 101 9.14 7.96 4.82
N GLY A 102 10.36 8.45 4.69
CA GLY A 102 11.53 7.62 4.39
C GLY A 102 11.76 7.47 2.88
N LYS A 103 12.04 6.26 2.41
CA LYS A 103 12.40 5.97 1.01
C LYS A 103 11.26 5.28 0.26
N MET A 104 11.28 5.37 -1.07
CA MET A 104 10.51 4.50 -1.95
C MET A 104 11.29 3.21 -2.23
N PRO A 105 10.59 2.10 -2.54
CA PRO A 105 11.23 0.89 -3.05
C PRO A 105 12.10 1.15 -4.27
N ASP A 106 13.18 0.42 -4.38
CA ASP A 106 14.03 0.43 -5.57
C ASP A 106 13.41 -0.48 -6.64
N PHE A 107 12.86 0.12 -7.69
CA PHE A 107 12.19 -0.61 -8.76
C PHE A 107 13.15 -1.41 -9.67
N SER A 108 14.45 -1.32 -9.46
CA SER A 108 15.44 -2.21 -10.11
C SER A 108 15.64 -3.53 -9.36
N LYS A 109 15.19 -3.61 -8.11
CA LYS A 109 15.27 -4.80 -7.27
C LYS A 109 13.98 -5.62 -7.30
N ARG A 110 14.07 -6.91 -6.97
CA ARG A 110 12.92 -7.76 -6.75
C ARG A 110 12.18 -7.32 -5.48
N ARG A 111 10.88 -7.15 -5.56
CA ARG A 111 10.02 -6.73 -4.46
C ARG A 111 9.00 -7.81 -4.16
N VAL A 112 8.98 -8.28 -2.93
CA VAL A 112 8.10 -9.38 -2.51
C VAL A 112 7.17 -8.92 -1.40
N ALA A 113 5.86 -9.02 -1.60
CA ALA A 113 4.90 -8.81 -0.54
C ALA A 113 4.81 -10.06 0.34
N VAL A 114 4.91 -9.90 1.67
CA VAL A 114 4.71 -10.96 2.65
C VAL A 114 3.50 -10.60 3.49
N VAL A 115 2.38 -11.29 3.30
CA VAL A 115 1.11 -10.96 3.95
C VAL A 115 0.42 -12.20 4.52
N GLY A 116 -0.52 -12.00 5.46
CA GLY A 116 -1.25 -13.13 6.04
C GLY A 116 -2.11 -12.79 7.26
N ALA A 117 -2.32 -13.78 8.10
CA ALA A 117 -3.17 -13.69 9.27
C ALA A 117 -2.65 -12.69 10.31
N ARG A 118 -3.56 -11.84 10.85
CA ARG A 118 -3.23 -10.93 11.95
C ARG A 118 -3.00 -11.65 13.29
N MET A 119 -3.67 -12.77 13.49
CA MET A 119 -3.47 -13.71 14.58
C MET A 119 -2.88 -14.99 14.00
N CYS A 120 -1.57 -14.97 13.75
CA CYS A 120 -0.84 -16.09 13.20
C CYS A 120 -0.44 -17.09 14.28
N SER A 121 -0.17 -18.32 13.87
CA SER A 121 0.45 -19.35 14.72
C SER A 121 1.94 -19.11 14.90
N GLU A 122 2.59 -19.85 15.80
CA GLU A 122 4.05 -19.82 15.93
C GLU A 122 4.73 -20.35 14.64
N TYR A 123 4.09 -21.26 13.92
CA TYR A 123 4.55 -21.70 12.59
C TYR A 123 4.54 -20.54 11.60
N GLY A 124 3.40 -19.85 11.44
CA GLY A 124 3.26 -18.73 10.52
C GLY A 124 4.21 -17.59 10.85
N LYS A 125 4.36 -17.26 12.15
CA LYS A 125 5.33 -16.28 12.64
C LYS A 125 6.76 -16.62 12.17
N LYS A 126 7.21 -17.85 12.45
CA LYS A 126 8.55 -18.33 12.07
C LYS A 126 8.73 -18.30 10.55
N MET A 127 7.76 -18.78 9.79
CA MET A 127 7.82 -18.78 8.32
C MET A 127 7.90 -17.36 7.74
N ALA A 128 7.07 -16.43 8.20
CA ALA A 128 7.10 -15.04 7.73
C ALA A 128 8.46 -14.37 8.02
N GLU A 129 9.01 -14.61 9.20
CA GLU A 129 10.31 -14.07 9.60
C GLU A 129 11.45 -14.66 8.75
N GLN A 130 11.48 -15.99 8.55
CA GLN A 130 12.48 -16.66 7.71
C GLN A 130 12.41 -16.23 6.26
N ILE A 131 11.20 -16.09 5.69
CA ILE A 131 10.99 -15.61 4.33
C ILE A 131 11.51 -14.18 4.20
N GLY A 132 11.12 -13.29 5.10
CA GLY A 132 11.59 -11.90 5.09
C GLY A 132 13.11 -11.77 5.21
N GLU A 133 13.72 -12.54 6.13
CA GLU A 133 15.16 -12.57 6.32
C GLU A 133 15.89 -13.07 5.07
N LYS A 134 15.44 -14.18 4.50
CA LYS A 134 16.08 -14.78 3.31
C LYS A 134 15.97 -13.89 2.10
N LEU A 135 14.80 -13.29 1.85
CA LEU A 135 14.60 -12.32 0.76
C LEU A 135 15.58 -11.16 0.87
N ALA A 136 15.71 -10.58 2.07
CA ALA A 136 16.64 -9.49 2.31
C ALA A 136 18.12 -9.88 2.12
N LEU A 137 18.53 -11.08 2.58
CA LEU A 137 19.88 -11.63 2.35
C LEU A 137 20.19 -11.82 0.85
N CYS A 138 19.16 -12.10 0.03
CA CYS A 138 19.30 -12.20 -1.42
C CYS A 138 19.14 -10.85 -2.15
N GLY A 139 19.04 -9.73 -1.42
CA GLY A 139 18.98 -8.39 -1.99
C GLY A 139 17.58 -7.94 -2.43
N ALA A 140 16.55 -8.76 -2.22
CA ALA A 140 15.16 -8.39 -2.49
C ALA A 140 14.61 -7.47 -1.39
N GLU A 141 13.60 -6.68 -1.73
CA GLU A 141 12.91 -5.77 -0.82
C GLU A 141 11.56 -6.37 -0.39
N VAL A 142 11.27 -6.28 0.91
CA VAL A 142 10.04 -6.81 1.48
C VAL A 142 8.99 -5.71 1.61
N LEU A 143 7.79 -5.96 1.09
CA LEU A 143 6.63 -5.08 1.24
C LEU A 143 5.57 -5.76 2.12
N SER A 144 4.87 -4.98 2.93
CA SER A 144 3.70 -5.47 3.64
C SER A 144 2.84 -4.32 4.17
N GLY A 145 1.81 -4.66 4.96
CA GLY A 145 0.86 -3.68 5.49
C GLY A 145 1.11 -3.26 6.94
N MET A 146 2.18 -3.73 7.56
CA MET A 146 2.50 -3.48 8.97
C MET A 146 1.37 -3.88 9.95
N ALA A 147 0.45 -4.76 9.54
CA ALA A 147 -0.55 -5.31 10.44
C ALA A 147 0.10 -6.21 11.50
N ARG A 148 -0.65 -6.55 12.56
CA ARG A 148 -0.21 -7.58 13.49
C ARG A 148 0.00 -8.91 12.75
N GLY A 149 0.78 -9.81 13.31
CA GLY A 149 0.99 -11.16 12.77
C GLY A 149 1.92 -11.16 11.57
N ILE A 150 1.55 -11.84 10.50
CA ILE A 150 2.41 -12.15 9.36
C ILE A 150 3.08 -10.91 8.77
N ASP A 151 2.33 -9.83 8.55
CA ASP A 151 2.88 -8.57 8.01
C ASP A 151 4.06 -8.06 8.85
N ALA A 152 3.87 -8.01 10.17
CA ALA A 152 4.91 -7.54 11.09
C ALA A 152 6.13 -8.46 11.09
N TYR A 153 5.93 -9.78 11.07
CA TYR A 153 7.06 -10.73 11.07
C TYR A 153 7.82 -10.76 9.75
N GLY A 154 7.15 -10.54 8.61
CA GLY A 154 7.84 -10.34 7.34
C GLY A 154 8.79 -9.13 7.37
N HIS A 155 8.33 -8.00 7.90
CA HIS A 155 9.19 -6.82 8.10
C HIS A 155 10.33 -7.09 9.09
N ILE A 156 10.06 -7.75 10.22
CA ILE A 156 11.06 -8.09 11.22
C ILE A 156 12.15 -8.97 10.62
N GLY A 157 11.79 -9.97 9.83
CA GLY A 157 12.76 -10.83 9.13
C GLY A 157 13.68 -10.02 8.23
N ALA A 158 13.14 -9.14 7.38
CA ALA A 158 13.94 -8.29 6.51
C ALA A 158 14.90 -7.38 7.29
N LEU A 159 14.41 -6.76 8.37
CA LEU A 159 15.22 -5.87 9.22
C LEU A 159 16.33 -6.62 9.96
N LYS A 160 16.13 -7.86 10.37
CA LYS A 160 17.17 -8.71 10.98
C LYS A 160 18.36 -8.94 10.07
N ALA A 161 18.10 -9.09 8.78
CA ALA A 161 19.12 -9.23 7.75
C ALA A 161 19.75 -7.89 7.33
N GLY A 162 19.33 -6.76 7.92
CA GLY A 162 19.78 -5.43 7.52
C GLY A 162 19.21 -4.96 6.15
N GLY A 163 18.19 -5.65 5.65
CA GLY A 163 17.57 -5.35 4.36
C GLY A 163 16.53 -4.24 4.43
N ASN A 164 16.14 -3.75 3.25
CA ASN A 164 15.11 -2.73 3.12
C ASN A 164 13.71 -3.35 3.19
N THR A 165 12.80 -2.66 3.86
CA THR A 165 11.41 -3.06 3.89
C THR A 165 10.48 -1.85 3.91
N TYR A 166 9.29 -1.99 3.30
CA TYR A 166 8.36 -0.89 3.08
C TYR A 166 6.97 -1.25 3.55
N ALA A 167 6.40 -0.37 4.38
CA ALA A 167 5.04 -0.54 4.85
C ALA A 167 4.08 0.35 4.07
N VAL A 168 3.08 -0.26 3.45
CA VAL A 168 1.97 0.48 2.87
C VAL A 168 0.86 0.57 3.91
N LEU A 169 0.36 1.75 4.24
CA LEU A 169 -0.61 1.94 5.31
C LEU A 169 -2.03 2.21 4.80
N GLY A 170 -3.04 1.76 5.57
CA GLY A 170 -4.45 2.13 5.39
C GLY A 170 -4.85 3.34 6.25
N CYS A 171 -3.88 4.18 6.62
CA CYS A 171 -4.02 5.45 7.34
C CYS A 171 -2.91 6.39 6.89
N GLY A 172 -2.84 7.61 7.41
CA GLY A 172 -1.76 8.54 7.08
C GLY A 172 -0.39 8.07 7.53
N VAL A 173 0.66 8.53 6.83
CA VAL A 173 2.04 8.11 7.09
C VAL A 173 2.56 8.51 8.46
N ASN A 174 1.97 9.50 9.13
CA ASN A 174 2.32 9.89 10.51
C ASN A 174 1.58 9.08 11.58
N VAL A 175 0.63 8.24 11.19
CA VAL A 175 -0.19 7.46 12.12
C VAL A 175 0.33 6.02 12.19
N CYS A 176 0.97 5.65 13.30
CA CYS A 176 1.38 4.26 13.52
C CYS A 176 0.16 3.40 13.91
N TYR A 177 -0.24 2.49 13.04
CA TYR A 177 -1.31 1.54 13.32
C TYR A 177 -0.93 0.13 12.89
N PRO A 178 -1.03 -0.87 13.80
CA PRO A 178 -1.45 -0.76 15.21
C PRO A 178 -0.35 -0.09 16.07
N ARG A 179 -0.74 0.60 17.14
CA ARG A 179 0.21 1.26 18.05
C ARG A 179 1.22 0.31 18.68
N THR A 180 0.87 -0.97 18.79
CA THR A 180 1.80 -2.03 19.28
C THR A 180 3.03 -2.21 18.39
N ASN A 181 2.98 -1.75 17.14
CA ASN A 181 4.07 -1.87 16.18
C ASN A 181 4.92 -0.58 16.08
N GLN A 182 4.86 0.31 17.09
CA GLN A 182 5.59 1.59 17.07
C GLN A 182 7.10 1.41 16.82
N LYS A 183 7.74 0.48 17.53
CA LYS A 183 9.18 0.19 17.35
C LYS A 183 9.48 -0.36 15.95
N LEU A 184 8.56 -1.16 15.39
CA LEU A 184 8.69 -1.68 14.03
C LEU A 184 8.58 -0.54 13.01
N TYR A 185 7.61 0.37 13.19
CA TYR A 185 7.44 1.55 12.36
C TYR A 185 8.72 2.40 12.29
N GLU A 186 9.36 2.67 13.43
CA GLU A 186 10.60 3.43 13.51
C GLU A 186 11.77 2.71 12.81
N ASN A 187 11.87 1.39 12.99
CA ASN A 187 12.89 0.58 12.32
C ASN A 187 12.69 0.53 10.80
N ILE A 188 11.44 0.45 10.32
CA ILE A 188 11.13 0.51 8.89
C ILE A 188 11.58 1.86 8.30
N LEU A 189 11.34 2.97 8.99
CA LEU A 189 11.78 4.30 8.53
C LEU A 189 13.31 4.40 8.41
N SER A 190 14.05 3.69 9.24
CA SER A 190 15.53 3.72 9.20
C SER A 190 16.11 2.92 8.03
N HIS A 191 15.40 1.91 7.52
CA HIS A 191 15.90 0.98 6.49
C HIS A 191 15.11 1.03 5.17
N GLY A 192 13.97 1.69 5.15
CA GLY A 192 13.08 1.73 3.99
C GLY A 192 12.12 2.92 4.08
N GLY A 193 10.81 2.65 4.07
CA GLY A 193 9.83 3.73 4.15
C GLY A 193 8.40 3.29 4.41
N ILE A 194 7.61 4.29 4.72
CA ILE A 194 6.16 4.18 4.95
C ILE A 194 5.44 4.89 3.82
N ILE A 195 4.49 4.22 3.20
CA ILE A 195 3.76 4.69 2.02
C ILE A 195 2.26 4.69 2.32
N SER A 196 1.57 5.73 1.89
CA SER A 196 0.11 5.81 1.98
C SER A 196 -0.48 6.63 0.84
N GLU A 197 -1.69 6.31 0.39
CA GLU A 197 -2.47 7.17 -0.51
C GLU A 197 -3.25 8.25 0.25
N TYR A 198 -3.28 8.18 1.58
CA TYR A 198 -4.06 9.09 2.41
C TYR A 198 -3.20 10.21 2.99
N PRO A 199 -3.80 11.41 3.22
CA PRO A 199 -3.11 12.52 3.88
C PRO A 199 -2.41 12.09 5.18
N PRO A 200 -1.28 12.74 5.56
CA PRO A 200 -0.37 12.26 6.61
C PRO A 200 -0.99 11.95 7.96
N GLU A 201 -2.03 12.68 8.36
CA GLU A 201 -2.71 12.55 9.66
C GLU A 201 -4.04 11.77 9.57
N THR A 202 -4.30 11.08 8.46
CA THR A 202 -5.55 10.32 8.29
C THR A 202 -5.62 9.19 9.31
N GLU A 203 -6.68 9.20 10.12
CA GLU A 203 -6.94 8.16 11.12
C GLU A 203 -7.25 6.79 10.49
N PRO A 204 -6.92 5.68 11.17
CA PRO A 204 -7.19 4.34 10.68
C PRO A 204 -8.68 4.02 10.72
N ILE A 205 -9.27 3.82 9.56
CA ILE A 205 -10.68 3.45 9.38
C ILE A 205 -10.74 2.06 8.71
N ALA A 206 -11.64 1.20 9.19
CA ALA A 206 -11.71 -0.22 8.75
C ALA A 206 -11.77 -0.40 7.23
N GLN A 207 -12.51 0.47 6.53
CA GLN A 207 -12.69 0.41 5.07
C GLN A 207 -11.41 0.71 4.27
N LEU A 208 -10.44 1.42 4.86
CA LEU A 208 -9.21 1.81 4.15
C LEU A 208 -8.20 0.65 4.04
N PHE A 209 -8.26 -0.34 4.94
CA PHE A 209 -7.29 -1.44 4.94
C PHE A 209 -7.44 -2.39 3.73
N PRO A 210 -8.65 -2.85 3.35
CA PRO A 210 -8.80 -3.64 2.13
C PRO A 210 -8.40 -2.85 0.87
N ALA A 211 -8.80 -1.59 0.78
CA ALA A 211 -8.46 -0.74 -0.36
C ALA A 211 -6.95 -0.55 -0.54
N ARG A 212 -6.19 -0.43 0.55
CA ARG A 212 -4.73 -0.34 0.56
C ARG A 212 -4.04 -1.55 -0.05
N ASN A 213 -4.60 -2.77 0.08
CA ASN A 213 -3.96 -4.01 -0.34
C ASN A 213 -3.65 -4.04 -1.84
N ARG A 214 -4.43 -3.34 -2.69
CA ARG A 214 -4.13 -3.19 -4.12
C ARG A 214 -2.79 -2.49 -4.38
N ILE A 215 -2.38 -1.60 -3.46
CA ILE A 215 -1.11 -0.88 -3.55
C ILE A 215 0.05 -1.78 -3.12
N ILE A 216 -0.12 -2.62 -2.09
CA ILE A 216 0.89 -3.62 -1.70
C ILE A 216 1.18 -4.53 -2.88
N SER A 217 0.14 -5.12 -3.46
CA SER A 217 0.27 -6.01 -4.61
C SER A 217 0.92 -5.31 -5.81
N ALA A 218 0.45 -4.10 -6.17
CA ALA A 218 0.97 -3.38 -7.34
C ALA A 218 2.44 -2.96 -7.23
N LEU A 219 2.91 -2.62 -6.02
CA LEU A 219 4.31 -2.26 -5.77
C LEU A 219 5.22 -3.49 -5.70
N SER A 220 4.66 -4.70 -5.61
CA SER A 220 5.41 -5.95 -5.53
C SER A 220 5.46 -6.65 -6.90
N ASP A 221 6.45 -7.51 -7.07
CA ASP A 221 6.57 -8.40 -8.23
C ASP A 221 5.92 -9.76 -7.93
N VAL A 222 5.96 -10.17 -6.65
CA VAL A 222 5.42 -11.43 -6.14
C VAL A 222 4.68 -11.19 -4.83
N VAL A 223 3.62 -11.95 -4.59
CA VAL A 223 2.86 -11.93 -3.33
C VAL A 223 2.91 -13.29 -2.65
N VAL A 224 3.38 -13.30 -1.41
CA VAL A 224 3.46 -14.50 -0.56
C VAL A 224 2.38 -14.45 0.51
N ILE A 225 1.53 -15.49 0.55
CA ILE A 225 0.53 -15.70 1.60
C ILE A 225 1.05 -16.77 2.57
N VAL A 226 1.35 -16.36 3.82
CA VAL A 226 1.94 -17.28 4.82
C VAL A 226 0.89 -18.05 5.59
N GLU A 227 -0.12 -17.39 6.10
CA GLU A 227 -1.29 -18.00 6.74
C GLU A 227 -2.55 -17.21 6.40
N ALA A 228 -3.61 -17.91 6.07
CA ALA A 228 -4.91 -17.32 5.78
C ALA A 228 -6.04 -18.30 6.11
N LYS A 229 -7.08 -17.83 6.85
CA LYS A 229 -8.35 -18.52 6.90
C LYS A 229 -9.05 -18.44 5.54
N GLU A 230 -10.03 -19.29 5.30
CA GLU A 230 -10.79 -19.33 4.04
C GLU A 230 -11.43 -17.97 3.65
N ARG A 231 -11.77 -17.15 4.65
CA ARG A 231 -12.28 -15.77 4.46
C ARG A 231 -11.38 -14.78 5.16
N SER A 232 -10.12 -14.70 4.73
CA SER A 232 -9.13 -13.78 5.32
C SER A 232 -9.00 -12.50 4.49
N GLY A 233 -8.79 -11.37 5.16
CA GLY A 233 -8.47 -10.11 4.47
C GLY A 233 -7.15 -10.15 3.69
N SER A 234 -6.25 -11.08 3.98
CA SER A 234 -5.02 -11.29 3.20
C SER A 234 -5.30 -11.93 1.83
N LEU A 235 -6.41 -12.69 1.68
CA LEU A 235 -6.82 -13.22 0.38
C LEU A 235 -7.27 -12.13 -0.58
N ILE A 236 -7.76 -10.99 -0.08
CA ILE A 236 -8.05 -9.81 -0.90
C ILE A 236 -6.76 -9.30 -1.58
N THR A 237 -5.60 -9.44 -0.91
CA THR A 237 -4.31 -9.09 -1.55
C THR A 237 -3.94 -10.09 -2.64
N ALA A 238 -4.27 -11.38 -2.47
CA ALA A 238 -4.09 -12.38 -3.51
C ALA A 238 -5.02 -12.13 -4.72
N ASP A 239 -6.28 -11.74 -4.47
CA ASP A 239 -7.22 -11.39 -5.54
C ASP A 239 -6.69 -10.20 -6.36
N PHE A 240 -6.21 -9.13 -5.71
CA PHE A 240 -5.56 -8.02 -6.41
C PHE A 240 -4.30 -8.45 -7.15
N ALA A 241 -3.51 -9.37 -6.60
CA ALA A 241 -2.32 -9.89 -7.26
C ALA A 241 -2.68 -10.61 -8.57
N LEU A 242 -3.73 -11.45 -8.56
CA LEU A 242 -4.25 -12.11 -9.76
C LEU A 242 -4.72 -11.10 -10.81
N GLU A 243 -5.54 -10.12 -10.41
CA GLU A 243 -6.03 -9.06 -11.30
C GLU A 243 -4.90 -8.24 -11.93
N GLN A 244 -3.78 -8.11 -11.21
CA GLN A 244 -2.61 -7.34 -11.63
C GLN A 244 -1.55 -8.21 -12.34
N GLY A 245 -1.82 -9.50 -12.57
CA GLY A 245 -0.91 -10.42 -13.25
C GLY A 245 0.37 -10.69 -12.47
N LYS A 246 0.29 -10.73 -11.12
CA LYS A 246 1.44 -11.03 -10.25
C LYS A 246 1.46 -12.49 -9.88
N ASP A 247 2.67 -13.04 -9.71
CA ASP A 247 2.85 -14.36 -9.16
C ASP A 247 2.45 -14.42 -7.69
N ILE A 248 1.73 -15.49 -7.33
CA ILE A 248 1.30 -15.74 -5.96
C ILE A 248 1.94 -17.04 -5.49
N TYR A 249 2.56 -16.98 -4.32
CA TYR A 249 3.06 -18.13 -3.58
C TYR A 249 2.33 -18.26 -2.25
N ALA A 250 2.13 -19.50 -1.80
CA ALA A 250 1.50 -19.76 -0.52
C ALA A 250 2.30 -20.79 0.29
N VAL A 251 2.40 -20.55 1.59
CA VAL A 251 2.99 -21.51 2.52
C VAL A 251 1.96 -22.59 2.81
N PRO A 252 2.26 -23.88 2.54
CA PRO A 252 1.34 -24.97 2.84
C PRO A 252 1.23 -25.21 4.34
N GLY A 253 0.11 -25.76 4.76
CA GLY A 253 -0.08 -26.17 6.14
C GLY A 253 -1.03 -27.34 6.27
N ARG A 254 -1.29 -27.78 7.50
CA ARG A 254 -2.14 -28.94 7.76
C ARG A 254 -3.56 -28.68 7.29
N VAL A 255 -4.18 -29.67 6.67
CA VAL A 255 -5.58 -29.61 6.19
C VAL A 255 -6.60 -29.42 7.31
N THR A 256 -6.20 -29.72 8.56
CA THR A 256 -7.04 -29.54 9.75
C THR A 256 -6.92 -28.16 10.38
N ASP A 257 -5.94 -27.35 9.97
CA ASP A 257 -5.66 -26.06 10.56
C ASP A 257 -6.40 -24.95 9.82
N SER A 258 -7.28 -24.25 10.50
CA SER A 258 -8.10 -23.19 9.92
C SER A 258 -7.27 -22.05 9.30
N LEU A 259 -6.06 -21.78 9.81
CA LEU A 259 -5.15 -20.77 9.28
C LEU A 259 -4.45 -21.20 7.99
N SER A 260 -4.46 -22.50 7.66
CA SER A 260 -3.86 -23.04 6.45
C SER A 260 -4.86 -23.18 5.30
N MET A 261 -6.17 -23.13 5.57
CA MET A 261 -7.20 -23.41 4.57
C MET A 261 -7.14 -22.46 3.37
N GLY A 262 -6.94 -21.16 3.61
CA GLY A 262 -6.81 -20.17 2.53
C GLY A 262 -5.58 -20.41 1.66
N CYS A 263 -4.43 -20.69 2.28
CA CYS A 263 -3.18 -20.99 1.57
C CYS A 263 -3.30 -22.29 0.75
N ASN A 264 -3.81 -23.37 1.35
CA ASN A 264 -4.01 -24.65 0.64
C ASN A 264 -5.00 -24.51 -0.52
N ASN A 265 -6.03 -23.66 -0.38
CA ASN A 265 -6.95 -23.36 -1.49
C ASN A 265 -6.28 -22.56 -2.61
N LEU A 266 -5.41 -21.59 -2.31
CA LEU A 266 -4.63 -20.89 -3.33
C LEU A 266 -3.71 -21.83 -4.09
N ILE A 267 -3.01 -22.73 -3.39
CA ILE A 267 -2.15 -23.77 -4.00
C ILE A 267 -2.98 -24.67 -4.94
N ARG A 268 -4.15 -25.11 -4.49
CA ARG A 268 -5.07 -25.92 -5.32
C ARG A 268 -5.53 -25.17 -6.58
N GLN A 269 -5.59 -23.82 -6.53
CA GLN A 269 -5.97 -22.96 -7.64
C GLN A 269 -4.79 -22.60 -8.57
N GLY A 270 -3.57 -23.07 -8.26
CA GLY A 270 -2.39 -22.87 -9.10
C GLY A 270 -1.37 -21.87 -8.55
N ALA A 271 -1.53 -21.38 -7.31
CA ALA A 271 -0.47 -20.59 -6.69
C ALA A 271 0.78 -21.48 -6.46
N GLY A 272 1.97 -20.87 -6.57
CA GLY A 272 3.22 -21.53 -6.24
C GLY A 272 3.25 -21.99 -4.79
N ILE A 273 3.82 -23.14 -4.52
CA ILE A 273 3.96 -23.70 -3.18
C ILE A 273 5.35 -23.38 -2.62
N ILE A 274 5.43 -22.91 -1.38
CA ILE A 274 6.70 -22.74 -0.68
C ILE A 274 7.00 -23.99 0.14
N ASN A 275 7.70 -24.93 -0.47
CA ASN A 275 8.15 -26.17 0.20
C ASN A 275 9.36 -25.94 1.11
N SER A 276 10.27 -25.04 0.69
CA SER A 276 11.37 -24.51 1.49
C SER A 276 11.62 -23.05 1.13
N VAL A 277 12.20 -22.30 2.05
CA VAL A 277 12.53 -20.89 1.82
C VAL A 277 13.68 -20.78 0.81
N GLU A 278 14.60 -21.73 0.84
CA GLU A 278 15.74 -21.84 -0.07
C GLU A 278 15.31 -22.06 -1.52
N ASP A 279 14.36 -22.95 -1.76
CA ASP A 279 13.87 -23.21 -3.12
C ASP A 279 13.00 -22.04 -3.61
N PHE A 280 12.21 -21.46 -2.73
CA PHE A 280 11.41 -20.29 -3.07
C PHE A 280 12.26 -19.11 -3.61
N VAL A 281 13.39 -18.79 -2.98
CA VAL A 281 14.25 -17.71 -3.50
C VAL A 281 14.92 -18.08 -4.82
N LYS A 282 15.24 -19.38 -5.07
CA LYS A 282 15.73 -19.83 -6.37
C LYS A 282 14.67 -19.69 -7.46
N ASP A 283 13.40 -20.01 -7.15
CA ASP A 283 12.27 -19.82 -8.08
C ASP A 283 12.10 -18.36 -8.47
N LEU A 284 12.50 -17.42 -7.60
CA LEU A 284 12.49 -16.00 -7.87
C LEU A 284 13.74 -15.50 -8.63
N GLU A 285 14.67 -16.39 -8.96
CA GLU A 285 15.96 -16.04 -9.59
C GLU A 285 16.80 -15.08 -8.73
N LEU A 286 16.81 -15.29 -7.40
CA LEU A 286 17.50 -14.50 -6.38
C LEU A 286 18.72 -15.23 -5.79
#